data_3317b444c5c739e0a27bc866e57c318f
#
_entry.id   3317b444c5c739e0a27bc866e57c318f
#
_cell.length_a   1.000
_cell.length_b   1.000
_cell.length_c   1.000
_cell.angle_alpha   90.00
_cell.angle_beta   90.00
_cell.angle_gamma   90.00
#
_symmetry.space_group_name_H-M   'P 1'
#
loop_
_entity.id
_entity.type
_entity.pdbx_description
1 polymer ?
#
loop_
_entity_poly.entity_id
_entity_poly.type
_entity_poly.pdbx_seq_one_letter_code
_entity_poly.pdbx_strand_id
1 'polypeptide(L)'
;ELWFEVLESQIETGTPYMLYKDAANGKSNQQNLGTIKSSNLCTEIIEYTAPDEVAVCNLASIALPKFVIAGEDGVLRFDHQKLYEITKVATRNLNKVIDINYYPVEEARKSNFRHRPIGLGIQGLADAFILLRMPFDSVEARGLNEDIFETIYYAAVETSMELAKTQGTYETYDGCPASKGVLQFDMWGITPKSGRYDWEQLKEKVKKFGLRNSLLVAPM
;
A
#
# COMPACT_ATOMS: atom_id res chain seq x y z
N GLU A 1 23.65 -17.92 22.44
CA GLU A 1 24.32 -16.68 22.83
C GLU A 1 23.72 -15.50 22.08
N LEU A 2 24.01 -15.28 20.80
CA LEU A 2 23.46 -14.15 19.99
C LEU A 2 21.93 -13.98 20.10
N TRP A 3 21.17 -15.07 20.09
CA TRP A 3 19.71 -15.01 20.21
C TRP A 3 19.23 -14.44 21.57
N PHE A 4 19.93 -14.75 22.64
CA PHE A 4 19.61 -14.20 23.96
C PHE A 4 19.91 -12.70 24.04
N GLU A 5 21.01 -12.24 23.47
CA GLU A 5 21.35 -10.82 23.37
C GLU A 5 20.30 -10.03 22.58
N VAL A 6 19.79 -10.61 21.46
CA VAL A 6 18.70 -10.02 20.68
C VAL A 6 17.44 -9.88 21.54
N LEU A 7 17.05 -10.94 22.30
CA LEU A 7 15.85 -10.90 23.13
C LEU A 7 16.01 -9.90 24.29
N GLU A 8 17.16 -9.84 24.93
CA GLU A 8 17.46 -8.89 26.00
C GLU A 8 17.38 -7.44 25.47
N SER A 9 18.00 -7.17 24.34
CA SER A 9 17.92 -5.86 23.68
C SER A 9 16.48 -5.45 23.34
N GLN A 10 15.65 -6.40 22.87
CA GLN A 10 14.23 -6.14 22.58
C GLN A 10 13.42 -5.78 23.84
N ILE A 11 13.72 -6.43 24.98
CA ILE A 11 13.05 -6.14 26.24
C ILE A 11 13.47 -4.75 26.75
N GLU A 12 14.75 -4.42 26.65
CA GLU A 12 15.29 -3.16 27.17
C GLU A 12 14.98 -1.95 26.29
N THR A 13 15.04 -2.11 24.97
CA THR A 13 15.02 -1.00 24.02
C THR A 13 13.88 -1.05 22.98
N GLY A 14 13.21 -2.19 22.82
CA GLY A 14 12.25 -2.45 21.75
C GLY A 14 12.88 -2.77 20.39
N THR A 15 14.20 -2.85 20.32
CA THR A 15 14.97 -3.14 19.09
C THR A 15 15.94 -4.29 19.29
N PRO A 16 16.39 -4.99 18.23
CA PRO A 16 16.06 -4.81 16.79
C PRO A 16 14.65 -5.30 16.45
N TYR A 17 14.06 -4.73 15.41
CA TYR A 17 12.84 -5.28 14.84
C TYR A 17 13.10 -6.61 14.15
N MET A 18 12.17 -7.55 14.30
CA MET A 18 12.26 -8.88 13.69
C MET A 18 11.27 -8.99 12.54
N LEU A 19 11.79 -9.15 11.33
CA LEU A 19 10.97 -9.30 10.13
C LEU A 19 11.10 -10.73 9.57
N TYR A 20 9.98 -11.24 9.08
CA TYR A 20 9.93 -12.56 8.43
C TYR A 20 10.27 -12.43 6.94
N LYS A 21 11.56 -12.49 6.64
CA LYS A 21 12.10 -12.25 5.30
C LYS A 21 11.44 -13.11 4.21
N ASP A 22 11.23 -14.38 4.46
CA ASP A 22 10.70 -15.30 3.46
C ASP A 22 9.22 -15.03 3.21
N ALA A 23 8.44 -14.73 4.24
CA ALA A 23 7.05 -14.30 4.11
C ALA A 23 6.94 -12.97 3.35
N ALA A 24 7.81 -12.00 3.64
CA ALA A 24 7.86 -10.72 2.95
C ALA A 24 8.16 -10.91 1.44
N ASN A 25 9.15 -11.73 1.09
CA ASN A 25 9.48 -12.03 -0.29
C ASN A 25 8.37 -12.79 -1.02
N GLY A 26 7.75 -13.77 -0.36
CA GLY A 26 6.65 -14.56 -0.94
C GLY A 26 5.38 -13.76 -1.20
N LYS A 27 5.24 -12.58 -0.56
CA LYS A 27 4.04 -11.72 -0.64
C LYS A 27 4.30 -10.35 -1.30
N SER A 28 5.49 -10.14 -1.85
CA SER A 28 5.84 -8.90 -2.53
C SER A 28 5.46 -8.90 -3.99
N ASN A 29 4.95 -7.78 -4.49
CA ASN A 29 4.79 -7.58 -5.93
C ASN A 29 6.13 -7.39 -6.66
N GLN A 30 7.23 -7.17 -5.94
CA GLN A 30 8.59 -7.03 -6.49
C GLN A 30 9.41 -8.32 -6.44
N GLN A 31 8.81 -9.48 -6.17
CA GLN A 31 9.51 -10.77 -6.06
C GLN A 31 10.20 -11.22 -7.37
N ASN A 32 9.82 -10.65 -8.51
CA ASN A 32 10.47 -10.90 -9.80
C ASN A 32 11.85 -10.21 -9.94
N LEU A 33 12.20 -9.29 -9.05
CA LEU A 33 13.47 -8.55 -9.11
C LEU A 33 14.62 -9.28 -8.42
N GLY A 34 14.31 -10.05 -7.39
CA GLY A 34 15.28 -10.76 -6.56
C GLY A 34 14.85 -10.80 -5.09
N THR A 35 15.76 -11.15 -4.21
CA THR A 35 15.45 -11.27 -2.78
C THR A 35 15.50 -9.91 -2.10
N ILE A 36 14.39 -9.50 -1.50
CA ILE A 36 14.31 -8.35 -0.59
C ILE A 36 14.98 -8.75 0.72
N LYS A 37 16.03 -8.02 1.13
CA LYS A 37 16.90 -8.38 2.26
C LYS A 37 16.66 -7.55 3.51
N SER A 38 16.07 -6.38 3.35
CA SER A 38 15.89 -5.39 4.42
C SER A 38 14.62 -4.58 4.19
N SER A 39 14.24 -3.82 5.22
CA SER A 39 13.18 -2.83 5.21
C SER A 39 13.74 -1.49 5.71
N ASN A 40 12.92 -0.44 5.72
CA ASN A 40 13.28 0.85 6.33
C ASN A 40 13.21 0.79 7.86
N LEU A 41 13.53 1.90 8.53
CA LEU A 41 13.57 1.99 10.00
C LEU A 41 12.25 1.58 10.67
N CYS A 42 11.12 2.02 10.14
CA CYS A 42 9.79 1.72 10.73
C CYS A 42 9.19 0.40 10.25
N THR A 43 9.87 -0.30 9.34
CA THR A 43 9.51 -1.63 8.81
C THR A 43 8.25 -1.69 7.93
N GLU A 44 7.66 -0.54 7.60
CA GLU A 44 6.45 -0.48 6.77
C GLU A 44 6.72 -0.64 5.26
N ILE A 45 7.97 -0.42 4.82
CA ILE A 45 8.34 -0.46 3.40
C ILE A 45 9.14 -1.73 3.11
N ILE A 46 8.59 -2.58 2.26
CA ILE A 46 9.23 -3.81 1.79
C ILE A 46 9.48 -3.67 0.29
N GLU A 47 10.66 -3.17 -0.05
CA GLU A 47 11.07 -2.92 -1.42
C GLU A 47 12.40 -3.60 -1.76
N TYR A 48 12.56 -3.93 -3.05
CA TYR A 48 13.82 -4.46 -3.56
C TYR A 48 14.90 -3.39 -3.55
N THR A 49 16.09 -3.77 -3.09
CA THR A 49 17.31 -2.95 -3.14
C THR A 49 18.50 -3.80 -3.58
N ALA A 50 19.45 -3.18 -4.24
CA ALA A 50 20.67 -3.80 -4.74
C ALA A 50 21.86 -2.83 -4.60
N PRO A 51 23.11 -3.25 -4.82
CA PRO A 51 24.26 -2.35 -4.72
C PRO A 51 24.19 -1.12 -5.62
N ASP A 52 23.45 -1.21 -6.74
CA ASP A 52 23.27 -0.16 -7.73
C ASP A 52 21.84 0.42 -7.76
N GLU A 53 21.00 0.05 -6.80
CA GLU A 53 19.61 0.52 -6.66
C GLU A 53 19.23 0.68 -5.18
N VAL A 54 18.99 1.91 -4.76
CA VAL A 54 18.50 2.21 -3.41
C VAL A 54 17.01 2.44 -3.46
N ALA A 55 16.25 1.61 -2.72
CA ALA A 55 14.79 1.72 -2.65
C ALA A 55 14.37 3.07 -2.06
N VAL A 56 13.37 3.68 -2.69
CA VAL A 56 12.75 4.95 -2.26
C VAL A 56 11.24 4.80 -2.39
N CYS A 57 10.51 5.05 -1.31
CA CYS A 57 9.05 5.07 -1.34
C CYS A 57 8.52 6.50 -1.25
N ASN A 58 7.55 6.82 -2.09
CA ASN A 58 6.87 8.11 -2.10
C ASN A 58 5.56 7.95 -1.33
N LEU A 59 5.43 8.65 -0.20
CA LEU A 59 4.43 8.38 0.81
C LEU A 59 3.38 9.48 0.92
N ALA A 60 2.13 9.08 1.20
CA ALA A 60 1.04 9.97 1.59
C ALA A 60 0.13 9.28 2.60
N SER A 61 -0.43 10.07 3.51
CA SER A 61 -1.32 9.58 4.57
C SER A 61 -2.69 10.26 4.46
N ILE A 62 -3.77 9.47 4.43
CA ILE A 62 -5.15 9.92 4.27
C ILE A 62 -5.81 10.07 5.64
N ALA A 63 -6.30 11.27 5.96
CA ALA A 63 -6.94 11.57 7.25
C ALA A 63 -8.39 11.06 7.28
N LEU A 64 -8.61 9.88 7.86
CA LEU A 64 -9.90 9.18 7.89
C LEU A 64 -11.06 9.95 8.56
N PRO A 65 -10.85 10.75 9.63
CA PRO A 65 -11.97 11.49 10.25
C PRO A 65 -12.72 12.43 9.29
N LYS A 66 -12.06 12.84 8.19
CA LYS A 66 -12.67 13.71 7.17
C LYS A 66 -13.73 13.03 6.31
N PHE A 67 -13.84 11.71 6.42
CA PHE A 67 -14.83 10.90 5.70
C PHE A 67 -15.99 10.47 6.60
N VAL A 68 -16.00 10.87 7.87
CA VAL A 68 -17.15 10.69 8.74
C VAL A 68 -18.11 11.85 8.51
N ILE A 69 -19.27 11.56 7.95
CA ILE A 69 -20.28 12.55 7.54
C ILE A 69 -21.62 12.25 8.21
N ALA A 70 -22.41 13.29 8.44
CA ALA A 70 -23.79 13.13 8.89
C ALA A 70 -24.70 12.83 7.68
N GLY A 71 -25.51 11.78 7.77
CA GLY A 71 -26.59 11.54 6.83
C GLY A 71 -27.74 12.52 7.02
N GLU A 72 -28.72 12.49 6.13
CA GLU A 72 -29.93 13.32 6.22
C GLU A 72 -30.76 13.08 7.50
N ASP A 73 -30.61 11.88 8.06
CA ASP A 73 -31.21 11.46 9.35
C ASP A 73 -30.38 11.85 10.58
N GLY A 74 -29.27 12.59 10.38
CA GLY A 74 -28.33 12.99 11.43
C GLY A 74 -27.42 11.87 11.92
N VAL A 75 -27.52 10.65 11.40
CA VAL A 75 -26.66 9.53 11.77
C VAL A 75 -25.30 9.65 11.07
N LEU A 76 -24.22 9.51 11.84
CA LEU A 76 -22.86 9.54 11.29
C LEU A 76 -22.56 8.24 10.54
N ARG A 77 -21.99 8.39 9.36
CA ARG A 77 -21.58 7.29 8.47
C ARG A 77 -20.22 7.58 7.86
N PHE A 78 -19.52 6.52 7.45
CA PHE A 78 -18.26 6.65 6.72
C PHE A 78 -18.53 6.75 5.22
N ASP A 79 -17.99 7.78 4.58
CA ASP A 79 -18.13 8.05 3.14
C ASP A 79 -17.04 7.35 2.34
N HIS A 80 -17.29 6.10 1.95
CA HIS A 80 -16.40 5.31 1.12
C HIS A 80 -16.22 5.88 -0.29
N GLN A 81 -17.27 6.53 -0.85
CA GLN A 81 -17.18 7.12 -2.18
C GLN A 81 -16.19 8.29 -2.19
N LYS A 82 -16.27 9.15 -1.19
CA LYS A 82 -15.33 10.26 -1.03
C LYS A 82 -13.90 9.76 -0.80
N LEU A 83 -13.73 8.70 0.01
CA LEU A 83 -12.43 8.07 0.22
C LEU A 83 -11.86 7.53 -1.10
N TYR A 84 -12.66 6.83 -1.90
CA TYR A 84 -12.28 6.35 -3.22
C TYR A 84 -11.78 7.48 -4.13
N GLU A 85 -12.51 8.59 -4.23
CA GLU A 85 -12.14 9.75 -5.06
C GLU A 85 -10.83 10.40 -4.61
N ILE A 86 -10.65 10.63 -3.30
CA ILE A 86 -9.44 11.21 -2.74
C ILE A 86 -8.24 10.28 -2.93
N THR A 87 -8.44 8.98 -2.78
CA THR A 87 -7.39 7.98 -3.04
C THR A 87 -6.91 8.04 -4.50
N LYS A 88 -7.81 8.19 -5.46
CA LYS A 88 -7.44 8.38 -6.88
C LYS A 88 -6.60 9.64 -7.09
N VAL A 89 -6.94 10.73 -6.42
CA VAL A 89 -6.15 11.97 -6.48
C VAL A 89 -4.77 11.77 -5.87
N ALA A 90 -4.69 11.18 -4.68
CA ALA A 90 -3.44 10.90 -3.98
C ALA A 90 -2.51 10.00 -4.81
N THR A 91 -3.04 8.94 -5.43
CA THR A 91 -2.30 8.03 -6.32
C THR A 91 -1.69 8.78 -7.51
N ARG A 92 -2.47 9.64 -8.19
CA ARG A 92 -1.96 10.45 -9.30
C ARG A 92 -0.88 11.42 -8.86
N ASN A 93 -1.05 12.05 -7.69
CA ASN A 93 -0.09 13.00 -7.15
C ASN A 93 1.23 12.31 -6.79
N LEU A 94 1.19 11.17 -6.08
CA LEU A 94 2.40 10.41 -5.75
C LEU A 94 3.12 9.90 -7.00
N ASN A 95 2.39 9.42 -8.01
CA ASN A 95 3.00 9.04 -9.28
C ASN A 95 3.74 10.22 -9.94
N LYS A 96 3.19 11.44 -9.84
CA LYS A 96 3.84 12.64 -10.36
C LYS A 96 5.04 13.09 -9.54
N VAL A 97 5.00 12.89 -8.21
CA VAL A 97 6.13 13.20 -7.32
C VAL A 97 7.39 12.45 -7.77
N ILE A 98 7.28 11.20 -8.20
CA ILE A 98 8.41 10.42 -8.71
C ILE A 98 9.17 11.18 -9.82
N ASP A 99 8.46 11.85 -10.70
CA ASP A 99 9.04 12.52 -11.87
C ASP A 99 9.69 13.87 -11.55
N ILE A 100 9.25 14.54 -10.47
CA ILE A 100 9.68 15.90 -10.11
C ILE A 100 10.52 15.98 -8.85
N ASN A 101 10.70 14.86 -8.13
CA ASN A 101 11.43 14.82 -6.88
C ASN A 101 12.94 15.04 -7.09
N TYR A 102 13.59 15.56 -6.06
CA TYR A 102 15.06 15.61 -6.00
C TYR A 102 15.59 14.28 -5.44
N TYR A 103 16.56 13.70 -6.15
CA TYR A 103 17.23 12.47 -5.72
C TYR A 103 18.68 12.78 -5.33
N PRO A 104 19.09 12.53 -4.07
CA PRO A 104 20.43 12.88 -3.60
C PRO A 104 21.52 11.99 -4.20
N VAL A 105 21.17 10.79 -4.66
CA VAL A 105 22.09 9.82 -5.28
C VAL A 105 21.41 9.16 -6.50
N GLU A 106 22.21 8.81 -7.50
CA GLU A 106 21.69 8.25 -8.76
C GLU A 106 21.07 6.87 -8.58
N GLU A 107 21.53 6.07 -7.64
CA GLU A 107 20.99 4.76 -7.30
C GLU A 107 19.54 4.85 -6.79
N ALA A 108 19.23 5.89 -6.04
CA ALA A 108 17.85 6.18 -5.58
C ALA A 108 16.95 6.61 -6.74
N ARG A 109 17.47 7.49 -7.61
CA ARG A 109 16.77 7.92 -8.82
C ARG A 109 16.49 6.73 -9.74
N LYS A 110 17.48 5.89 -9.99
CA LYS A 110 17.39 4.67 -10.82
C LYS A 110 16.28 3.76 -10.29
N SER A 111 16.30 3.42 -9.00
CA SER A 111 15.29 2.56 -8.38
C SER A 111 13.89 3.15 -8.51
N ASN A 112 13.73 4.42 -8.17
CA ASN A 112 12.41 5.07 -8.15
C ASN A 112 11.79 5.20 -9.55
N PHE A 113 12.59 5.50 -10.57
CA PHE A 113 12.10 5.55 -11.95
C PHE A 113 11.80 4.16 -12.53
N ARG A 114 12.60 3.15 -12.22
CA ARG A 114 12.40 1.77 -12.70
C ARG A 114 11.15 1.13 -12.12
N HIS A 115 10.93 1.29 -10.83
CA HIS A 115 9.88 0.53 -10.11
C HIS A 115 8.65 1.38 -9.79
N ARG A 116 8.77 2.70 -9.81
CA ARG A 116 7.72 3.68 -9.51
C ARG A 116 6.89 3.32 -8.27
N PRO A 117 7.52 3.06 -7.12
CA PRO A 117 6.81 2.68 -5.91
C PRO A 117 6.11 3.89 -5.29
N ILE A 118 4.90 3.69 -4.80
CA ILE A 118 4.19 4.65 -3.96
C ILE A 118 3.63 3.93 -2.74
N GLY A 119 3.44 4.63 -1.64
CA GLY A 119 2.84 4.12 -0.41
C GLY A 119 1.72 5.04 0.06
N LEU A 120 0.49 4.56 -0.04
CA LEU A 120 -0.69 5.21 0.54
C LEU A 120 -0.99 4.59 1.89
N GLY A 121 -0.97 5.39 2.93
CA GLY A 121 -1.36 5.02 4.28
C GLY A 121 -2.53 5.84 4.79
N ILE A 122 -2.83 5.68 6.07
CA ILE A 122 -3.94 6.34 6.74
C ILE A 122 -3.47 6.98 8.06
N GLN A 123 -4.23 7.96 8.53
CA GLN A 123 -4.13 8.51 9.88
C GLN A 123 -5.52 8.77 10.45
N GLY A 124 -5.63 8.72 11.78
CA GLY A 124 -6.88 9.00 12.48
C GLY A 124 -7.92 7.88 12.39
N LEU A 125 -7.51 6.60 12.27
CA LEU A 125 -8.44 5.46 12.29
C LEU A 125 -9.20 5.40 13.62
N ALA A 126 -8.49 5.54 14.74
CA ALA A 126 -9.11 5.57 16.07
C ALA A 126 -10.09 6.74 16.23
N ASP A 127 -9.72 7.93 15.70
CA ASP A 127 -10.60 9.10 15.71
C ASP A 127 -11.88 8.86 14.90
N ALA A 128 -11.78 8.20 13.74
CA ALA A 128 -12.95 7.83 12.94
C ALA A 128 -13.85 6.86 13.72
N PHE A 129 -13.30 5.87 14.40
CA PHE A 129 -14.07 4.96 15.26
C PHE A 129 -14.74 5.69 16.42
N ILE A 130 -14.04 6.62 17.09
CA ILE A 130 -14.62 7.44 18.18
C ILE A 130 -15.79 8.27 17.65
N LEU A 131 -15.64 8.93 16.52
CA LEU A 131 -16.72 9.71 15.89
C LEU A 131 -17.93 8.84 15.56
N LEU A 132 -17.71 7.64 15.07
CA LEU A 132 -18.76 6.66 14.75
C LEU A 132 -19.26 5.87 15.98
N ARG A 133 -18.71 6.15 17.18
CA ARG A 133 -19.04 5.47 18.44
C ARG A 133 -18.84 3.96 18.40
N MET A 134 -17.79 3.51 17.70
CA MET A 134 -17.37 2.12 17.60
C MET A 134 -16.23 1.85 18.58
N PRO A 135 -16.34 0.89 19.51
CA PRO A 135 -15.19 0.41 20.29
C PRO A 135 -14.11 -0.14 19.34
N PHE A 136 -12.84 0.13 19.64
CA PHE A 136 -11.72 -0.22 18.75
C PHE A 136 -11.61 -1.72 18.43
N ASP A 137 -11.97 -2.56 19.41
CA ASP A 137 -11.96 -4.02 19.31
C ASP A 137 -13.30 -4.63 18.86
N SER A 138 -14.27 -3.81 18.50
CA SER A 138 -15.60 -4.28 18.07
C SER A 138 -15.56 -4.93 16.68
N VAL A 139 -16.58 -5.73 16.39
CA VAL A 139 -16.77 -6.38 15.09
C VAL A 139 -17.04 -5.31 14.01
N GLU A 140 -17.79 -4.27 14.36
CA GLU A 140 -18.13 -3.16 13.47
C GLU A 140 -16.89 -2.36 13.08
N ALA A 141 -16.00 -2.05 14.03
CA ALA A 141 -14.75 -1.36 13.78
C ALA A 141 -13.84 -2.19 12.87
N ARG A 142 -13.78 -3.50 13.09
CA ARG A 142 -13.01 -4.43 12.24
C ARG A 142 -13.57 -4.48 10.83
N GLY A 143 -14.90 -4.57 10.67
CA GLY A 143 -15.55 -4.53 9.36
C GLY A 143 -15.31 -3.22 8.62
N LEU A 144 -15.42 -2.08 9.33
CA LEU A 144 -15.12 -0.78 8.75
C LEU A 144 -13.66 -0.66 8.31
N ASN A 145 -12.71 -1.17 9.10
CA ASN A 145 -11.30 -1.20 8.74
C ASN A 145 -11.05 -2.00 7.45
N GLU A 146 -11.65 -3.19 7.33
CA GLU A 146 -11.56 -4.00 6.10
C GLU A 146 -12.10 -3.22 4.89
N ASP A 147 -13.26 -2.58 5.02
CA ASP A 147 -13.90 -1.78 3.97
C ASP A 147 -13.08 -0.54 3.56
N ILE A 148 -12.44 0.13 4.52
CA ILE A 148 -11.56 1.28 4.27
C ILE A 148 -10.36 0.85 3.42
N PHE A 149 -9.65 -0.21 3.82
CA PHE A 149 -8.48 -0.67 3.09
C PHE A 149 -8.82 -1.30 1.75
N GLU A 150 -9.96 -1.98 1.64
CA GLU A 150 -10.47 -2.44 0.35
C GLU A 150 -10.72 -1.27 -0.60
N THR A 151 -11.35 -0.19 -0.12
CA THR A 151 -11.61 1.03 -0.90
C THR A 151 -10.32 1.68 -1.38
N ILE A 152 -9.34 1.87 -0.48
CA ILE A 152 -8.05 2.49 -0.82
C ILE A 152 -7.31 1.63 -1.84
N TYR A 153 -7.23 0.33 -1.61
CA TYR A 153 -6.49 -0.55 -2.50
C TYR A 153 -7.12 -0.64 -3.89
N TYR A 154 -8.46 -0.78 -3.97
CA TYR A 154 -9.16 -0.78 -5.25
C TYR A 154 -8.93 0.52 -6.03
N ALA A 155 -9.14 1.67 -5.40
CA ALA A 155 -8.96 2.96 -6.03
C ALA A 155 -7.52 3.21 -6.50
N ALA A 156 -6.53 2.77 -5.72
CA ALA A 156 -5.11 2.89 -6.07
C ALA A 156 -4.74 1.99 -7.25
N VAL A 157 -5.16 0.70 -7.24
CA VAL A 157 -4.91 -0.24 -8.35
C VAL A 157 -5.58 0.25 -9.63
N GLU A 158 -6.84 0.66 -9.56
CA GLU A 158 -7.57 1.19 -10.72
C GLU A 158 -6.89 2.43 -11.30
N THR A 159 -6.48 3.36 -10.44
CA THR A 159 -5.81 4.59 -10.89
C THR A 159 -4.44 4.29 -11.50
N SER A 160 -3.68 3.39 -10.89
CA SER A 160 -2.37 2.97 -11.44
C SER A 160 -2.52 2.27 -12.79
N MET A 161 -3.59 1.48 -12.99
CA MET A 161 -3.94 0.88 -14.27
C MET A 161 -4.35 1.96 -15.30
N GLU A 162 -5.18 2.94 -14.91
CA GLU A 162 -5.55 4.08 -15.79
C GLU A 162 -4.31 4.87 -16.24
N LEU A 163 -3.35 5.09 -15.33
CA LEU A 163 -2.08 5.75 -15.63
C LEU A 163 -1.22 4.89 -16.57
N ALA A 164 -1.13 3.59 -16.35
CA ALA A 164 -0.40 2.68 -17.23
C ALA A 164 -0.97 2.68 -18.65
N LYS A 165 -2.28 2.76 -18.79
CA LYS A 165 -2.96 2.83 -20.09
C LYS A 165 -2.54 4.03 -20.94
N THR A 166 -2.17 5.14 -20.31
CA THR A 166 -1.81 6.40 -20.99
C THR A 166 -0.32 6.70 -21.00
N GLN A 167 0.42 6.22 -19.98
CA GLN A 167 1.83 6.55 -19.76
C GLN A 167 2.76 5.32 -19.81
N GLY A 168 2.20 4.13 -20.04
CA GLY A 168 2.93 2.86 -19.99
C GLY A 168 3.09 2.33 -18.56
N THR A 169 3.47 1.07 -18.46
CA THR A 169 3.79 0.39 -17.20
C THR A 169 5.09 0.91 -16.59
N TYR A 170 5.36 0.58 -15.32
CA TYR A 170 6.71 0.71 -14.81
C TYR A 170 7.63 -0.34 -15.46
N GLU A 171 8.94 -0.05 -15.54
CA GLU A 171 9.90 -0.84 -16.32
C GLU A 171 9.92 -2.32 -15.95
N THR A 172 9.82 -2.63 -14.67
CA THR A 172 9.93 -4.00 -14.15
C THR A 172 8.58 -4.69 -13.91
N TYR A 173 7.54 -4.26 -14.61
CA TYR A 173 6.18 -4.82 -14.51
C TYR A 173 6.10 -6.28 -14.96
N ASP A 174 6.80 -6.63 -16.03
CA ASP A 174 6.72 -7.95 -16.60
C ASP A 174 7.27 -9.02 -15.65
N GLY A 175 6.50 -10.08 -15.45
CA GLY A 175 6.85 -11.19 -14.56
C GLY A 175 6.48 -10.97 -13.09
N CYS A 176 6.06 -9.77 -12.68
CA CYS A 176 5.55 -9.54 -11.32
C CYS A 176 4.19 -10.24 -11.09
N PRO A 177 3.76 -10.48 -9.85
CA PRO A 177 2.45 -11.07 -9.55
C PRO A 177 1.29 -10.33 -10.21
N ALA A 178 1.26 -9.00 -10.16
CA ALA A 178 0.20 -8.20 -10.76
C ALA A 178 0.07 -8.41 -12.28
N SER A 179 1.18 -8.67 -13.00
CA SER A 179 1.16 -8.97 -14.44
C SER A 179 0.40 -10.26 -14.77
N LYS A 180 0.24 -11.13 -13.79
CA LYS A 180 -0.52 -12.38 -13.87
C LYS A 180 -1.93 -12.25 -13.29
N GLY A 181 -2.33 -11.03 -12.87
CA GLY A 181 -3.59 -10.77 -12.20
C GLY A 181 -3.65 -11.22 -10.75
N VAL A 182 -2.48 -11.47 -10.13
CA VAL A 182 -2.36 -11.81 -8.71
C VAL A 182 -2.11 -10.52 -7.93
N LEU A 183 -3.09 -10.09 -7.14
CA LEU A 183 -3.02 -8.91 -6.31
C LEU A 183 -2.63 -9.25 -4.87
N GLN A 184 -2.44 -8.24 -4.02
CA GLN A 184 -1.92 -8.44 -2.67
C GLN A 184 -2.78 -9.38 -1.82
N PHE A 185 -4.10 -9.22 -1.87
CA PHE A 185 -5.03 -10.08 -1.11
C PHE A 185 -5.02 -11.55 -1.59
N ASP A 186 -4.77 -11.80 -2.89
CA ASP A 186 -4.61 -13.17 -3.41
C ASP A 186 -3.39 -13.85 -2.79
N MET A 187 -2.26 -13.12 -2.67
CA MET A 187 -1.05 -13.62 -2.03
C MET A 187 -1.23 -13.89 -0.53
N TRP A 188 -2.22 -13.27 0.09
CA TRP A 188 -2.59 -13.49 1.50
C TRP A 188 -3.64 -14.60 1.66
N GLY A 189 -4.24 -15.09 0.55
CA GLY A 189 -5.34 -16.04 0.59
C GLY A 189 -6.64 -15.43 1.16
N ILE A 190 -6.84 -14.14 0.98
CA ILE A 190 -8.02 -13.38 1.44
C ILE A 190 -8.88 -13.02 0.25
N THR A 191 -10.19 -13.07 0.43
CA THR A 191 -11.17 -12.59 -0.54
C THR A 191 -11.81 -11.32 -0.01
N PRO A 192 -11.78 -10.19 -0.75
CA PRO A 192 -12.52 -8.98 -0.40
C PRO A 192 -14.03 -9.25 -0.29
N LYS A 193 -14.70 -8.67 0.72
CA LYS A 193 -16.06 -9.07 1.10
C LYS A 193 -17.08 -7.94 1.03
N SER A 194 -16.67 -6.69 0.79
CA SER A 194 -17.61 -5.56 0.83
C SER A 194 -18.69 -5.61 -0.24
N GLY A 195 -18.42 -6.29 -1.35
CA GLY A 195 -19.30 -6.31 -2.54
C GLY A 195 -19.41 -4.97 -3.27
N ARG A 196 -18.61 -3.97 -2.88
CA ARG A 196 -18.62 -2.63 -3.50
C ARG A 196 -17.89 -2.59 -4.82
N TYR A 197 -16.92 -3.48 -5.04
CA TYR A 197 -15.96 -3.38 -6.14
C TYR A 197 -15.90 -4.67 -6.95
N ASP A 198 -15.83 -4.54 -8.27
CA ASP A 198 -15.63 -5.65 -9.20
C ASP A 198 -14.13 -5.92 -9.38
N TRP A 199 -13.57 -6.72 -8.49
CA TRP A 199 -12.17 -7.10 -8.48
C TRP A 199 -11.78 -7.95 -9.69
N GLU A 200 -12.68 -8.83 -10.18
CA GLU A 200 -12.36 -9.67 -11.32
C GLU A 200 -12.24 -8.82 -12.60
N GLN A 201 -13.15 -7.89 -12.81
CA GLN A 201 -13.05 -6.94 -13.92
C GLN A 201 -11.76 -6.11 -13.83
N LEU A 202 -11.39 -5.65 -12.63
CA LEU A 202 -10.17 -4.87 -12.44
C LEU A 202 -8.92 -5.71 -12.71
N LYS A 203 -8.85 -6.95 -12.26
CA LYS A 203 -7.75 -7.89 -12.56
C LYS A 203 -7.57 -8.09 -14.07
N GLU A 204 -8.66 -8.26 -14.82
CA GLU A 204 -8.59 -8.39 -16.29
C GLU A 204 -8.06 -7.10 -16.95
N LYS A 205 -8.46 -5.94 -16.46
CA LYS A 205 -7.91 -4.65 -16.92
C LYS A 205 -6.42 -4.51 -16.58
N VAL A 206 -6.00 -4.94 -15.37
CA VAL A 206 -4.60 -4.93 -14.95
C VAL A 206 -3.75 -5.86 -15.83
N LYS A 207 -4.20 -7.08 -16.13
CA LYS A 207 -3.51 -7.97 -17.07
C LYS A 207 -3.37 -7.34 -18.46
N LYS A 208 -4.39 -6.64 -18.93
CA LYS A 208 -4.44 -6.06 -20.26
C LYS A 208 -3.60 -4.79 -20.41
N PHE A 209 -3.63 -3.90 -19.43
CA PHE A 209 -3.04 -2.55 -19.51
C PHE A 209 -1.83 -2.37 -18.60
N GLY A 210 -1.63 -3.25 -17.62
CA GLY A 210 -0.58 -3.18 -16.62
C GLY A 210 -0.87 -2.19 -15.50
N LEU A 211 0.15 -1.96 -14.67
CA LEU A 211 0.18 -0.95 -13.62
C LEU A 211 1.32 0.04 -13.87
N ARG A 212 1.10 1.30 -13.48
CA ARG A 212 2.13 2.35 -13.53
C ARG A 212 3.07 2.32 -12.31
N ASN A 213 2.66 1.66 -11.22
CA ASN A 213 3.35 1.67 -9.93
C ASN A 213 3.53 0.23 -9.42
N SER A 214 4.71 -0.10 -8.91
CA SER A 214 5.02 -1.44 -8.40
C SER A 214 4.42 -1.71 -7.02
N LEU A 215 4.31 -0.70 -6.18
CA LEU A 215 3.66 -0.71 -4.87
C LEU A 215 2.63 0.41 -4.82
N LEU A 216 1.60 0.28 -3.99
CA LEU A 216 0.47 1.21 -3.95
C LEU A 216 0.03 1.58 -2.53
N VAL A 217 0.10 0.66 -1.58
CA VAL A 217 -0.34 0.87 -0.20
C VAL A 217 0.80 0.49 0.74
N ALA A 218 1.05 1.35 1.70
CA ALA A 218 1.95 1.11 2.81
C ALA A 218 1.34 1.72 4.07
N PRO A 219 1.44 1.09 5.22
CA PRO A 219 1.02 1.71 6.47
C PRO A 219 1.93 2.89 6.81
N MET A 220 1.31 3.99 7.24
CA MET A 220 1.97 5.23 7.64
C MET A 220 1.39 5.71 8.96
#